data_352f7e6db24b4ab266142a8b761784e8
#
_entry.id   352f7e6db24b4ab266142a8b761784e8
#
_cell.length_a   1.000
_cell.length_b   1.000
_cell.length_c   1.000
_cell.angle_alpha   90.00
_cell.angle_beta   90.00
_cell.angle_gamma   90.00
#
_symmetry.space_group_name_H-M   'P 1'
#
loop_
_entity.id
_entity.type
_entity.pdbx_description
1 polymer ?
#
loop_
_entity_poly.entity_id
_entity_poly.type
_entity_poly.pdbx_seq_one_letter_code
_entity_poly.pdbx_strand_id
1 'polypeptide(L)'
;MSEPESSQKQRNTAGAARSIDPAFSALPARELADAALEVARRKGAQYADFRLEYHRRQTLEAKERDLERVSDSETLGFAVRVLADGAWGFQASDVLSADAAADAASRAVDTAKSLARVSDYRVRLAPEEPHKGEWVSEYSIDPFDVSLDEKVAYLLEVNDVVLSGGTAKYCSFWLDQVKEIKFLCSSEGTETTQQRVRMQGNFQATTVTEDGELVELRSNAMPQGRGFEFVHDYDFKAKAREHNELLAEKCKAKSVEPGRYDLVIDPTNLWLTIHESIGHATELDRALGFEANYAGTSFATPDKLGSLRYGSECVTVIGD
;
A
#
# COMPACT_ATOMS: atom_id res chain seq x y z
N MET A 1 -27.03 -28.59 -21.12
CA MET A 1 -26.41 -27.29 -20.96
C MET A 1 -25.22 -27.53 -20.04
N SER A 2 -24.04 -27.67 -20.62
CA SER A 2 -22.78 -28.01 -19.98
C SER A 2 -22.10 -26.72 -19.53
N GLU A 3 -21.71 -26.68 -18.26
CA GLU A 3 -20.91 -25.63 -17.66
C GLU A 3 -19.52 -25.54 -18.32
N PRO A 4 -18.93 -24.36 -18.50
CA PRO A 4 -17.56 -24.25 -18.96
C PRO A 4 -16.60 -24.44 -17.78
N GLU A 5 -15.79 -25.49 -17.82
CA GLU A 5 -14.62 -25.71 -16.96
C GLU A 5 -13.64 -24.54 -17.13
N SER A 6 -13.50 -23.74 -16.07
CA SER A 6 -12.43 -22.75 -15.96
C SER A 6 -11.12 -23.48 -15.69
N SER A 7 -10.28 -23.61 -16.70
CA SER A 7 -8.90 -24.11 -16.56
C SER A 7 -8.03 -23.09 -15.82
N GLN A 8 -8.00 -23.18 -14.50
CA GLN A 8 -6.91 -22.63 -13.70
C GLN A 8 -5.62 -23.40 -14.02
N LYS A 9 -4.82 -22.89 -14.93
CA LYS A 9 -3.43 -23.33 -15.07
C LYS A 9 -2.67 -22.90 -13.82
N GLN A 10 -2.58 -23.79 -12.83
CA GLN A 10 -1.60 -23.70 -11.76
C GLN A 10 -0.20 -23.68 -12.40
N ARG A 11 0.43 -22.52 -12.41
CA ARG A 11 1.87 -22.40 -12.65
C ARG A 11 2.57 -22.86 -11.37
N ASN A 12 2.91 -24.13 -11.31
CA ASN A 12 3.87 -24.67 -10.36
C ASN A 12 5.26 -24.09 -10.67
N THR A 13 5.60 -22.95 -10.12
CA THR A 13 6.99 -22.58 -9.85
C THR A 13 7.28 -23.02 -8.41
N ALA A 14 7.98 -24.13 -8.27
CA ALA A 14 8.58 -24.54 -6.99
C ALA A 14 9.64 -23.48 -6.62
N GLY A 15 9.20 -22.37 -6.02
CA GLY A 15 10.07 -21.37 -5.42
C GLY A 15 10.64 -21.93 -4.12
N ALA A 16 11.91 -21.65 -3.84
CA ALA A 16 12.49 -21.83 -2.51
C ALA A 16 11.54 -21.21 -1.46
N ALA A 17 11.40 -21.88 -0.31
CA ALA A 17 10.57 -21.36 0.78
C ALA A 17 11.04 -19.93 1.11
N ARG A 18 10.15 -18.97 0.93
CA ARG A 18 10.45 -17.56 1.20
C ARG A 18 10.61 -17.38 2.70
N SER A 19 11.67 -16.71 3.11
CA SER A 19 11.95 -16.44 4.52
C SER A 19 12.06 -14.94 4.75
N ILE A 20 11.82 -14.54 5.98
CA ILE A 20 12.12 -13.19 6.44
C ILE A 20 13.60 -12.88 6.17
N ASP A 21 13.89 -11.65 5.79
CA ASP A 21 15.26 -11.18 5.55
C ASP A 21 16.16 -11.51 6.75
N PRO A 22 17.29 -12.23 6.54
CA PRO A 22 18.17 -12.64 7.61
C PRO A 22 18.74 -11.47 8.43
N ALA A 23 18.97 -10.31 7.80
CA ALA A 23 19.46 -9.12 8.50
C ALA A 23 18.42 -8.59 9.49
N PHE A 24 17.13 -8.61 9.12
CA PHE A 24 16.05 -8.25 10.03
C PHE A 24 15.87 -9.30 11.15
N SER A 25 15.95 -10.59 10.82
CA SER A 25 15.83 -11.68 11.80
C SER A 25 16.95 -11.66 12.84
N ALA A 26 18.10 -11.09 12.51
CA ALA A 26 19.23 -10.94 13.44
C ALA A 26 19.05 -9.77 14.44
N LEU A 27 18.05 -8.91 14.26
CA LEU A 27 17.77 -7.81 15.17
C LEU A 27 17.22 -8.32 16.51
N PRO A 28 17.49 -7.62 17.65
CA PRO A 28 17.04 -8.05 18.96
C PRO A 28 15.56 -7.74 19.23
N ALA A 29 14.70 -7.98 18.22
CA ALA A 29 13.28 -7.57 18.24
C ALA A 29 12.54 -8.10 19.48
N ARG A 30 12.77 -9.35 19.85
CA ARG A 30 12.12 -9.97 21.00
C ARG A 30 12.60 -9.39 22.32
N GLU A 31 13.90 -9.14 22.48
CA GLU A 31 14.47 -8.52 23.69
C GLU A 31 13.88 -7.11 23.89
N LEU A 32 13.82 -6.30 22.83
CA LEU A 32 13.23 -4.96 22.87
C LEU A 32 11.75 -4.99 23.23
N ALA A 33 11.00 -5.93 22.65
CA ALA A 33 9.58 -6.13 22.96
C ALA A 33 9.38 -6.51 24.45
N ASP A 34 10.14 -7.45 24.96
CA ASP A 34 10.04 -7.89 26.34
C ASP A 34 10.33 -6.73 27.31
N ALA A 35 11.34 -5.91 27.06
CA ALA A 35 11.64 -4.74 27.86
C ALA A 35 10.49 -3.72 27.85
N ALA A 36 9.91 -3.43 26.70
CA ALA A 36 8.82 -2.49 26.55
C ALA A 36 7.51 -3.01 27.23
N LEU A 37 7.12 -4.24 26.93
CA LEU A 37 5.89 -4.83 27.44
C LEU A 37 5.92 -5.02 28.96
N GLU A 38 7.09 -5.37 29.53
CA GLU A 38 7.24 -5.49 30.98
C GLU A 38 7.07 -4.12 31.68
N VAL A 39 7.62 -3.03 31.13
CA VAL A 39 7.41 -1.69 31.68
C VAL A 39 5.98 -1.25 31.56
N ALA A 40 5.33 -1.47 30.40
CA ALA A 40 3.92 -1.15 30.21
C ALA A 40 3.04 -1.86 31.22
N ARG A 41 3.25 -3.17 31.43
CA ARG A 41 2.55 -3.99 32.41
C ARG A 41 2.73 -3.46 33.84
N ARG A 42 3.99 -3.19 34.26
CA ARG A 42 4.28 -2.68 35.61
C ARG A 42 3.65 -1.32 35.88
N LYS A 43 3.52 -0.47 34.85
CA LYS A 43 2.87 0.84 34.93
C LYS A 43 1.34 0.78 34.83
N GLY A 44 0.76 -0.41 34.68
CA GLY A 44 -0.67 -0.66 34.71
C GLY A 44 -1.37 -0.44 33.37
N ALA A 45 -0.69 -0.65 32.24
CA ALA A 45 -1.34 -0.71 30.93
C ALA A 45 -2.31 -1.90 30.86
N GLN A 46 -3.50 -1.65 30.29
CA GLN A 46 -4.52 -2.68 30.04
C GLN A 46 -4.15 -3.53 28.82
N TYR A 47 -3.47 -2.90 27.85
CA TYR A 47 -2.93 -3.51 26.63
C TYR A 47 -1.67 -2.78 26.22
N ALA A 48 -0.74 -3.51 25.63
CA ALA A 48 0.43 -2.93 24.97
C ALA A 48 0.82 -3.75 23.75
N ASP A 49 1.28 -3.09 22.71
CA ASP A 49 1.98 -3.72 21.59
C ASP A 49 3.29 -3.00 21.30
N PHE A 50 4.26 -3.80 20.88
CA PHE A 50 5.56 -3.38 20.39
C PHE A 50 5.68 -3.76 18.91
N ARG A 51 6.16 -2.85 18.09
CA ARG A 51 6.41 -3.04 16.66
C ARG A 51 7.80 -2.61 16.31
N LEU A 52 8.57 -3.48 15.67
CA LEU A 52 9.83 -3.14 15.01
C LEU A 52 9.58 -3.17 13.51
N GLU A 53 9.88 -2.08 12.83
CA GLU A 53 9.62 -1.94 11.39
C GLU A 53 10.91 -1.54 10.65
N TYR A 54 11.19 -2.28 9.59
CA TYR A 54 12.14 -1.91 8.55
C TYR A 54 11.36 -1.58 7.29
N HIS A 55 11.72 -0.46 6.68
CA HIS A 55 11.09 0.00 5.46
C HIS A 55 12.15 0.50 4.49
N ARG A 56 12.22 -0.08 3.28
CA ARG A 56 13.04 0.40 2.19
C ARG A 56 12.16 0.77 1.01
N ARG A 57 12.39 1.96 0.48
CA ARG A 57 11.71 2.44 -0.72
C ARG A 57 12.72 2.96 -1.71
N GLN A 58 12.60 2.51 -2.95
CA GLN A 58 13.39 3.02 -4.06
C GLN A 58 12.44 3.48 -5.16
N THR A 59 12.64 4.71 -5.62
CA THR A 59 11.88 5.33 -6.72
C THR A 59 12.84 5.75 -7.81
N LEU A 60 12.53 5.37 -9.05
CA LEU A 60 13.26 5.78 -10.24
C LEU A 60 12.31 6.55 -11.15
N GLU A 61 12.80 7.59 -11.80
CA GLU A 61 12.05 8.35 -12.79
C GLU A 61 12.95 8.67 -13.97
N ALA A 62 12.50 8.29 -15.16
CA ALA A 62 13.11 8.64 -16.43
C ALA A 62 12.15 9.57 -17.19
N LYS A 63 12.72 10.61 -17.82
CA LYS A 63 11.99 11.55 -18.64
C LYS A 63 12.66 11.65 -19.98
N GLU A 64 11.89 11.52 -21.05
CA GLU A 64 12.40 11.34 -22.41
C GLU A 64 13.49 10.22 -22.41
N ARG A 65 14.73 10.57 -22.76
CA ARG A 65 15.87 9.63 -22.83
C ARG A 65 16.86 9.79 -21.67
N ASP A 66 16.47 10.50 -20.62
CA ASP A 66 17.34 10.81 -19.51
C ASP A 66 16.79 10.28 -18.18
N LEU A 67 17.68 9.90 -17.29
CA LEU A 67 17.33 9.59 -15.92
C LEU A 67 17.14 10.91 -15.16
N GLU A 68 15.91 11.18 -14.68
CA GLU A 68 15.60 12.42 -13.98
C GLU A 68 15.84 12.29 -12.48
N ARG A 69 15.46 11.14 -11.89
CA ARG A 69 15.55 10.97 -10.45
C ARG A 69 15.79 9.51 -10.05
N VAL A 70 16.64 9.35 -9.04
CA VAL A 70 16.76 8.13 -8.23
C VAL A 70 16.68 8.53 -6.77
N SER A 71 15.82 7.86 -6.03
CA SER A 71 15.74 7.97 -4.57
C SER A 71 15.77 6.57 -4.00
N ASP A 72 16.62 6.30 -3.03
CA ASP A 72 16.66 5.05 -2.25
C ASP A 72 16.77 5.43 -0.78
N SER A 73 15.81 5.02 0.02
CA SER A 73 15.72 5.37 1.43
C SER A 73 15.41 4.15 2.27
N GLU A 74 16.03 4.08 3.43
CA GLU A 74 15.81 3.04 4.43
C GLU A 74 15.46 3.68 5.76
N THR A 75 14.53 3.07 6.48
CA THR A 75 14.22 3.41 7.86
C THR A 75 14.10 2.14 8.69
N LEU A 76 14.61 2.20 9.91
CA LEU A 76 14.50 1.14 10.91
C LEU A 76 14.21 1.79 12.25
N GLY A 77 13.18 1.31 12.92
CA GLY A 77 12.79 1.83 14.21
C GLY A 77 11.69 1.01 14.84
N PHE A 78 11.41 1.29 16.09
CA PHE A 78 10.32 0.64 16.80
C PHE A 78 9.31 1.65 17.34
N ALA A 79 8.11 1.14 17.61
CA ALA A 79 7.05 1.88 18.29
C ALA A 79 6.41 1.02 19.38
N VAL A 80 5.98 1.68 20.45
CA VAL A 80 5.20 1.10 21.53
C VAL A 80 3.87 1.82 21.61
N ARG A 81 2.79 1.07 21.53
CA ARG A 81 1.44 1.57 21.73
C ARG A 81 0.85 0.93 22.97
N VAL A 82 0.21 1.72 23.81
CA VAL A 82 -0.39 1.23 25.05
C VAL A 82 -1.82 1.75 25.20
N LEU A 83 -2.66 0.96 25.85
CA LEU A 83 -3.96 1.35 26.36
C LEU A 83 -3.89 1.42 27.89
N ALA A 84 -4.10 2.59 28.46
CA ALA A 84 -4.17 2.78 29.90
C ALA A 84 -5.30 3.75 30.26
N ASP A 85 -6.08 3.41 31.30
CA ASP A 85 -7.24 4.17 31.75
C ASP A 85 -8.26 4.46 30.63
N GLY A 86 -8.34 3.58 29.62
CA GLY A 86 -9.23 3.70 28.47
C GLY A 86 -8.77 4.70 27.40
N ALA A 87 -7.52 5.16 27.41
CA ALA A 87 -6.95 6.03 26.39
C ALA A 87 -5.67 5.42 25.80
N TRP A 88 -5.40 5.78 24.54
CA TRP A 88 -4.18 5.35 23.87
C TRP A 88 -3.00 6.26 24.19
N GLY A 89 -1.82 5.65 24.30
CA GLY A 89 -0.53 6.34 24.27
C GLY A 89 0.40 5.68 23.27
N PHE A 90 1.30 6.46 22.70
CA PHE A 90 2.22 6.03 21.65
C PHE A 90 3.57 6.71 21.82
N GLN A 91 4.64 5.94 21.61
CA GLN A 91 6.00 6.45 21.47
C GLN A 91 6.78 5.62 20.46
N ALA A 92 7.73 6.25 19.79
CA ALA A 92 8.60 5.58 18.83
C ALA A 92 10.06 6.01 19.04
N SER A 93 10.98 5.19 18.58
CA SER A 93 12.43 5.46 18.59
C SER A 93 13.14 4.66 17.49
N ASP A 94 14.26 5.19 17.01
CA ASP A 94 15.22 4.53 16.13
C ASP A 94 16.43 3.95 16.89
N VAL A 95 16.50 4.16 18.21
CA VAL A 95 17.55 3.62 19.07
C VAL A 95 17.19 2.22 19.54
N LEU A 96 17.75 1.21 18.90
CA LEU A 96 17.43 -0.22 19.15
C LEU A 96 18.16 -0.74 20.40
N SER A 97 17.71 -0.30 21.57
CA SER A 97 18.19 -0.80 22.88
C SER A 97 17.03 -1.09 23.83
N ALA A 98 17.25 -2.02 24.75
CA ALA A 98 16.26 -2.37 25.77
C ALA A 98 15.87 -1.16 26.64
N ASP A 99 16.84 -0.30 26.97
CA ASP A 99 16.59 0.93 27.74
C ASP A 99 15.70 1.91 26.97
N ALA A 100 15.95 2.12 25.66
CA ALA A 100 15.12 2.98 24.83
C ALA A 100 13.70 2.41 24.67
N ALA A 101 13.55 1.08 24.54
CA ALA A 101 12.26 0.43 24.46
C ALA A 101 11.46 0.55 25.80
N ALA A 102 12.14 0.40 26.91
CA ALA A 102 11.58 0.60 28.26
C ALA A 102 11.14 2.06 28.50
N ASP A 103 11.98 3.04 28.11
CA ASP A 103 11.64 4.48 28.20
C ASP A 103 10.44 4.82 27.31
N ALA A 104 10.42 4.35 26.06
CA ALA A 104 9.30 4.56 25.15
C ALA A 104 7.99 4.00 25.73
N ALA A 105 8.00 2.79 26.28
CA ALA A 105 6.84 2.21 26.94
C ALA A 105 6.38 3.04 28.14
N SER A 106 7.32 3.47 28.98
CA SER A 106 7.03 4.33 30.14
C SER A 106 6.32 5.61 29.74
N ARG A 107 6.86 6.32 28.76
CA ARG A 107 6.30 7.58 28.24
C ARG A 107 4.96 7.38 27.53
N ALA A 108 4.79 6.28 26.79
CA ALA A 108 3.51 5.92 26.18
C ALA A 108 2.41 5.75 27.25
N VAL A 109 2.70 5.05 28.37
CA VAL A 109 1.73 4.92 29.48
C VAL A 109 1.41 6.28 30.11
N ASP A 110 2.40 7.13 30.33
CA ASP A 110 2.19 8.46 30.91
C ASP A 110 1.33 9.34 29.99
N THR A 111 1.56 9.25 28.66
CA THR A 111 0.75 9.91 27.65
C THR A 111 -0.70 9.41 27.69
N ALA A 112 -0.91 8.09 27.71
CA ALA A 112 -2.25 7.49 27.79
C ALA A 112 -3.02 7.97 29.03
N LYS A 113 -2.39 7.92 30.21
CA LYS A 113 -2.99 8.35 31.47
C LYS A 113 -3.30 9.85 31.49
N SER A 114 -2.48 10.66 30.82
CA SER A 114 -2.73 12.11 30.68
C SER A 114 -3.92 12.38 29.79
N LEU A 115 -4.00 11.71 28.63
CA LEU A 115 -5.12 11.81 27.69
C LEU A 115 -6.43 11.30 28.31
N ALA A 116 -6.37 10.23 29.12
CA ALA A 116 -7.56 9.73 29.81
C ALA A 116 -8.24 10.76 30.71
N ARG A 117 -7.52 11.76 31.19
CA ARG A 117 -8.10 12.82 32.08
C ARG A 117 -8.92 13.86 31.32
N VAL A 118 -8.67 14.00 30.01
CA VAL A 118 -9.29 15.05 29.16
C VAL A 118 -10.18 14.48 28.07
N SER A 119 -10.21 13.15 27.90
CA SER A 119 -11.05 12.47 26.92
C SER A 119 -12.34 11.96 27.56
N ASP A 120 -13.46 12.26 26.95
CA ASP A 120 -14.77 11.69 27.34
C ASP A 120 -14.97 10.28 26.79
N TYR A 121 -14.20 9.89 25.78
CA TYR A 121 -14.26 8.56 25.19
C TYR A 121 -13.33 7.57 25.89
N ARG A 122 -13.81 6.34 26.10
CA ARG A 122 -13.03 5.23 26.67
C ARG A 122 -12.95 4.09 25.67
N VAL A 123 -11.72 3.78 25.27
CA VAL A 123 -11.43 2.65 24.39
C VAL A 123 -11.68 1.34 25.10
N ARG A 124 -12.35 0.43 24.41
CA ARG A 124 -12.49 -0.98 24.81
C ARG A 124 -12.11 -1.84 23.63
N LEU A 125 -11.13 -2.73 23.82
CA LEU A 125 -10.72 -3.68 22.78
C LEU A 125 -11.72 -4.84 22.74
N ALA A 126 -11.99 -5.32 21.52
CA ALA A 126 -12.65 -6.60 21.33
C ALA A 126 -11.69 -7.74 21.76
N PRO A 127 -12.20 -8.85 22.29
CA PRO A 127 -11.39 -10.03 22.51
C PRO A 127 -10.79 -10.51 21.19
N GLU A 128 -9.48 -10.81 21.20
CA GLU A 128 -8.75 -11.33 20.03
C GLU A 128 -7.89 -12.51 20.50
N GLU A 129 -7.95 -13.60 19.76
CA GLU A 129 -7.05 -14.73 20.02
C GLU A 129 -5.62 -14.38 19.61
N PRO A 130 -4.60 -14.80 20.39
CA PRO A 130 -3.22 -14.50 20.05
C PRO A 130 -2.77 -15.26 18.81
N HIS A 131 -2.13 -14.54 17.89
CA HIS A 131 -1.58 -15.11 16.66
C HIS A 131 -0.07 -15.20 16.72
N LYS A 132 0.50 -16.32 16.24
CA LYS A 132 1.95 -16.51 16.13
C LYS A 132 2.31 -17.04 14.76
N GLY A 133 3.34 -16.46 14.15
CA GLY A 133 3.84 -16.93 12.87
C GLY A 133 4.60 -15.90 12.07
N GLU A 134 5.11 -16.39 10.95
CA GLU A 134 5.80 -15.57 9.96
C GLU A 134 5.06 -15.66 8.63
N TRP A 135 5.05 -14.55 7.90
CA TRP A 135 4.46 -14.47 6.59
C TRP A 135 5.31 -13.62 5.66
N VAL A 136 5.48 -14.08 4.44
CA VAL A 136 6.19 -13.37 3.37
C VAL A 136 5.28 -13.29 2.15
N SER A 137 5.12 -12.09 1.59
CA SER A 137 4.32 -11.87 0.38
C SER A 137 4.87 -12.66 -0.81
N GLU A 138 4.01 -12.94 -1.78
CA GLU A 138 4.40 -13.69 -2.96
C GLU A 138 5.15 -12.80 -3.96
N TYR A 139 6.45 -13.09 -4.15
CA TYR A 139 7.29 -12.48 -5.20
C TYR A 139 8.34 -13.49 -5.67
N SER A 140 8.79 -13.37 -6.91
CA SER A 140 9.81 -14.26 -7.48
C SER A 140 11.19 -13.60 -7.51
N ILE A 141 11.26 -12.30 -7.73
CA ILE A 141 12.50 -11.53 -7.84
C ILE A 141 12.43 -10.38 -6.85
N ASP A 142 13.32 -10.40 -5.83
CA ASP A 142 13.41 -9.25 -4.93
C ASP A 142 13.86 -8.01 -5.73
N PRO A 143 13.08 -6.95 -5.74
CA PRO A 143 13.43 -5.78 -6.53
C PRO A 143 14.72 -5.09 -6.05
N PHE A 144 15.14 -5.32 -4.80
CA PHE A 144 16.37 -4.76 -4.27
C PHE A 144 17.61 -5.59 -4.61
N ASP A 145 17.44 -6.81 -5.15
CA ASP A 145 18.52 -7.63 -5.71
C ASP A 145 18.81 -7.29 -7.19
N VAL A 146 17.90 -6.56 -7.85
CA VAL A 146 18.09 -6.09 -9.22
C VAL A 146 18.95 -4.82 -9.21
N SER A 147 19.98 -4.79 -10.06
CA SER A 147 20.89 -3.64 -10.11
C SER A 147 20.19 -2.35 -10.55
N LEU A 148 20.70 -1.22 -10.07
CA LEU A 148 20.20 0.09 -10.47
C LEU A 148 20.34 0.31 -11.99
N ASP A 149 21.47 -0.11 -12.56
CA ASP A 149 21.76 0.04 -14.00
C ASP A 149 20.74 -0.72 -14.86
N GLU A 150 20.36 -1.94 -14.45
CA GLU A 150 19.34 -2.74 -15.15
C GLU A 150 17.97 -2.07 -15.11
N LYS A 151 17.58 -1.53 -13.96
CA LYS A 151 16.32 -0.79 -13.80
C LYS A 151 16.29 0.46 -14.66
N VAL A 152 17.36 1.27 -14.59
CA VAL A 152 17.50 2.50 -15.39
C VAL A 152 17.47 2.18 -16.87
N ALA A 153 18.23 1.19 -17.33
CA ALA A 153 18.21 0.76 -18.73
C ALA A 153 16.80 0.38 -19.17
N TYR A 154 16.06 -0.36 -18.35
CA TYR A 154 14.68 -0.75 -18.68
C TYR A 154 13.74 0.46 -18.80
N LEU A 155 13.82 1.45 -17.90
CA LEU A 155 13.00 2.66 -17.96
C LEU A 155 13.28 3.44 -19.27
N LEU A 156 14.56 3.62 -19.60
CA LEU A 156 14.98 4.33 -20.80
C LEU A 156 14.56 3.59 -22.08
N GLU A 157 14.64 2.26 -22.10
CA GLU A 157 14.16 1.45 -23.22
C GLU A 157 12.65 1.58 -23.43
N VAL A 158 11.84 1.61 -22.38
CA VAL A 158 10.38 1.83 -22.49
C VAL A 158 10.10 3.23 -23.03
N ASN A 159 10.76 4.25 -22.50
CA ASN A 159 10.62 5.62 -22.98
C ASN A 159 11.02 5.75 -24.45
N ASP A 160 12.09 5.06 -24.87
CA ASP A 160 12.52 5.08 -26.28
C ASP A 160 11.47 4.42 -27.19
N VAL A 161 10.83 3.33 -26.75
CA VAL A 161 9.70 2.72 -27.47
C VAL A 161 8.53 3.70 -27.63
N VAL A 162 8.18 4.43 -26.55
CA VAL A 162 7.12 5.46 -26.61
C VAL A 162 7.47 6.55 -27.61
N LEU A 163 8.67 7.12 -27.53
CA LEU A 163 9.09 8.26 -28.35
C LEU A 163 9.31 7.85 -29.82
N SER A 164 9.80 6.62 -30.06
CA SER A 164 10.06 6.11 -31.43
C SER A 164 8.78 5.79 -32.19
N GLY A 165 7.62 5.72 -31.54
CA GLY A 165 6.32 5.54 -32.18
C GLY A 165 5.85 6.76 -32.96
N GLY A 166 6.48 7.92 -32.80
CA GLY A 166 6.31 9.14 -33.60
C GLY A 166 5.11 10.01 -33.21
N THR A 167 4.16 9.53 -32.41
CA THR A 167 3.03 10.33 -31.93
C THR A 167 3.39 11.10 -30.68
N ALA A 168 3.96 10.43 -29.68
CA ALA A 168 4.39 11.06 -28.44
C ALA A 168 5.61 11.96 -28.68
N LYS A 169 5.56 13.18 -28.14
CA LYS A 169 6.68 14.13 -28.12
C LYS A 169 7.43 14.13 -26.81
N TYR A 170 6.73 13.77 -25.75
CA TYR A 170 7.26 13.68 -24.38
C TYR A 170 6.83 12.36 -23.76
N CYS A 171 7.67 11.84 -22.89
CA CYS A 171 7.40 10.63 -22.15
C CYS A 171 8.06 10.70 -20.79
N SER A 172 7.37 10.21 -19.75
CA SER A 172 7.97 9.92 -18.46
C SER A 172 7.63 8.51 -18.04
N PHE A 173 8.56 7.84 -17.36
CA PHE A 173 8.32 6.56 -16.72
C PHE A 173 8.84 6.59 -15.30
N TRP A 174 8.01 6.24 -14.34
CA TRP A 174 8.42 6.08 -12.96
C TRP A 174 8.16 4.65 -12.47
N LEU A 175 9.05 4.18 -11.62
CA LEU A 175 9.00 2.88 -10.98
C LEU A 175 9.23 3.06 -9.48
N ASP A 176 8.31 2.56 -8.68
CA ASP A 176 8.37 2.59 -7.23
C ASP A 176 8.36 1.16 -6.68
N GLN A 177 9.22 0.90 -5.72
CA GLN A 177 9.37 -0.41 -5.11
C GLN A 177 9.59 -0.27 -3.62
N VAL A 178 8.89 -1.10 -2.84
CA VAL A 178 8.88 -1.04 -1.39
C VAL A 178 9.08 -2.43 -0.82
N LYS A 179 10.02 -2.58 0.12
CA LYS A 179 10.13 -3.72 1.02
C LYS A 179 9.85 -3.24 2.44
N GLU A 180 8.89 -3.87 3.08
CA GLU A 180 8.49 -3.59 4.46
C GLU A 180 8.59 -4.89 5.26
N ILE A 181 9.26 -4.84 6.41
CA ILE A 181 9.34 -5.95 7.35
C ILE A 181 8.89 -5.45 8.71
N LYS A 182 7.94 -6.16 9.30
CA LYS A 182 7.34 -5.78 10.57
C LYS A 182 7.31 -6.96 11.53
N PHE A 183 7.92 -6.78 12.69
CA PHE A 183 7.71 -7.62 13.86
C PHE A 183 6.69 -6.97 14.77
N LEU A 184 5.70 -7.73 15.21
CA LEU A 184 4.67 -7.31 16.16
C LEU A 184 4.67 -8.27 17.36
N CYS A 185 4.70 -7.73 18.56
CA CYS A 185 4.51 -8.48 19.79
C CYS A 185 3.52 -7.73 20.71
N SER A 186 2.52 -8.42 21.26
CA SER A 186 1.51 -7.83 22.14
C SER A 186 1.51 -8.44 23.55
N SER A 187 0.96 -7.68 24.49
CA SER A 187 0.73 -8.16 25.88
C SER A 187 -0.29 -9.29 25.98
N GLU A 188 -1.07 -9.54 24.91
CA GLU A 188 -2.05 -10.62 24.83
C GLU A 188 -1.49 -11.90 24.20
N GLY A 189 -0.20 -11.89 23.83
CA GLY A 189 0.51 -13.09 23.36
C GLY A 189 0.63 -13.22 21.84
N THR A 190 0.14 -12.27 21.06
CA THR A 190 0.41 -12.22 19.63
C THR A 190 1.88 -11.93 19.37
N GLU A 191 2.49 -12.70 18.45
CA GLU A 191 3.86 -12.52 17.99
C GLU A 191 3.95 -12.91 16.51
N THR A 192 4.09 -11.93 15.65
CA THR A 192 4.11 -12.15 14.19
C THR A 192 5.23 -11.37 13.53
N THR A 193 5.82 -11.96 12.48
CA THR A 193 6.74 -11.26 11.58
C THR A 193 6.18 -11.32 10.16
N GLN A 194 6.10 -10.18 9.51
CA GLN A 194 5.59 -10.07 8.14
C GLN A 194 6.61 -9.36 7.27
N GLN A 195 6.85 -9.90 6.07
CA GLN A 195 7.64 -9.24 5.04
C GLN A 195 6.79 -9.06 3.79
N ARG A 196 6.70 -7.82 3.31
CA ARG A 196 5.95 -7.45 2.12
C ARG A 196 6.85 -6.76 1.11
N VAL A 197 6.71 -7.18 -0.14
CA VAL A 197 7.29 -6.50 -1.29
C VAL A 197 6.17 -6.01 -2.18
N ARG A 198 6.27 -4.77 -2.62
CA ARG A 198 5.26 -4.13 -3.48
C ARG A 198 5.95 -3.36 -4.59
N MET A 199 5.35 -3.41 -5.76
CA MET A 199 5.81 -2.65 -6.92
C MET A 199 4.68 -1.88 -7.57
N GLN A 200 5.04 -0.72 -8.08
CA GLN A 200 4.18 0.12 -8.93
C GLN A 200 5.03 0.80 -9.98
N GLY A 201 4.50 0.93 -11.18
CA GLY A 201 5.17 1.66 -12.25
C GLY A 201 4.16 2.13 -13.29
N ASN A 202 4.41 3.29 -13.86
CA ASN A 202 3.61 3.83 -14.94
C ASN A 202 4.46 4.69 -15.86
N PHE A 203 4.19 4.61 -17.15
CA PHE A 203 4.66 5.62 -18.11
C PHE A 203 3.50 6.50 -18.56
N GLN A 204 3.84 7.71 -18.95
CA GLN A 204 2.92 8.67 -19.54
C GLN A 204 3.49 9.11 -20.88
N ALA A 205 2.69 8.95 -21.94
CA ALA A 205 2.97 9.45 -23.27
C ALA A 205 2.19 10.76 -23.48
N THR A 206 2.87 11.81 -23.93
CA THR A 206 2.27 13.13 -24.10
C THR A 206 2.60 13.67 -25.49
N THR A 207 1.63 14.29 -26.13
CA THR A 207 1.81 15.00 -27.39
C THR A 207 1.06 16.34 -27.38
N VAL A 208 1.36 17.18 -28.35
CA VAL A 208 0.65 18.45 -28.60
C VAL A 208 0.08 18.37 -29.99
N THR A 209 -1.22 18.58 -30.13
CA THR A 209 -1.95 18.62 -31.40
C THR A 209 -1.56 19.86 -32.22
N GLU A 210 -1.99 19.91 -33.47
CA GLU A 210 -1.77 21.09 -34.34
C GLU A 210 -2.43 22.37 -33.80
N ASP A 211 -3.56 22.19 -33.09
CA ASP A 211 -4.29 23.29 -32.47
C ASP A 211 -3.70 23.71 -31.10
N GLY A 212 -2.60 23.06 -30.68
CA GLY A 212 -1.90 23.37 -29.44
C GLY A 212 -2.48 22.69 -28.17
N GLU A 213 -3.41 21.76 -28.31
CA GLU A 213 -3.96 20.99 -27.17
C GLU A 213 -2.96 19.95 -26.71
N LEU A 214 -2.82 19.83 -25.39
CA LEU A 214 -2.02 18.79 -24.76
C LEU A 214 -2.86 17.51 -24.63
N VAL A 215 -2.39 16.43 -25.23
CA VAL A 215 -3.03 15.11 -25.14
C VAL A 215 -2.09 14.12 -24.46
N GLU A 216 -2.59 13.47 -23.44
CA GLU A 216 -1.84 12.53 -22.61
C GLU A 216 -2.51 11.17 -22.58
N LEU A 217 -1.71 10.12 -22.45
CA LEU A 217 -2.16 8.76 -22.17
C LEU A 217 -1.20 8.08 -21.20
N ARG A 218 -1.75 7.49 -20.15
CA ARG A 218 -0.97 6.77 -19.12
C ARG A 218 -1.16 5.28 -19.25
N SER A 219 -0.11 4.51 -18.94
CA SER A 219 -0.26 3.08 -18.72
C SER A 219 -1.11 2.83 -17.47
N ASN A 220 -1.89 1.74 -17.48
CA ASN A 220 -2.79 1.39 -16.37
C ASN A 220 -2.22 0.22 -15.55
N ALA A 221 -0.93 0.28 -15.23
CA ALA A 221 -0.30 -0.73 -14.37
C ALA A 221 -0.70 -0.49 -12.91
N MET A 222 -1.53 -1.36 -12.38
CA MET A 222 -1.98 -1.28 -10.99
C MET A 222 -0.86 -1.68 -10.03
N PRO A 223 -0.75 -1.06 -8.83
CA PRO A 223 0.17 -1.51 -7.79
C PRO A 223 -0.09 -2.97 -7.43
N GLN A 224 0.98 -3.74 -7.22
CA GLN A 224 0.88 -5.16 -6.90
C GLN A 224 1.82 -5.55 -5.75
N GLY A 225 1.36 -6.50 -4.92
CA GLY A 225 2.18 -7.17 -3.91
C GLY A 225 3.08 -8.23 -4.55
N ARG A 226 3.96 -7.81 -5.47
CA ARG A 226 4.88 -8.64 -6.24
C ARG A 226 6.28 -8.04 -6.25
N GLY A 227 7.26 -8.82 -6.70
CA GLY A 227 8.63 -8.36 -6.92
C GLY A 227 8.86 -7.84 -8.34
N PHE A 228 10.14 -7.81 -8.77
CA PHE A 228 10.52 -7.23 -10.05
C PHE A 228 9.96 -7.97 -11.27
N GLU A 229 9.49 -9.21 -11.11
CA GLU A 229 8.73 -9.93 -12.14
C GLU A 229 7.48 -9.15 -12.60
N PHE A 230 6.93 -8.25 -11.79
CA PHE A 230 5.85 -7.33 -12.17
C PHE A 230 6.18 -6.56 -13.46
N VAL A 231 7.42 -6.10 -13.59
CA VAL A 231 7.89 -5.32 -14.73
C VAL A 231 7.86 -6.15 -16.03
N HIS A 232 8.22 -7.43 -15.92
CA HIS A 232 8.24 -8.34 -17.06
C HIS A 232 6.82 -8.83 -17.43
N ASP A 233 6.01 -9.14 -16.43
CA ASP A 233 4.67 -9.70 -16.63
C ASP A 233 3.68 -8.67 -17.19
N TYR A 234 3.81 -7.39 -16.83
CA TYR A 234 3.00 -6.32 -17.40
C TYR A 234 3.41 -5.97 -18.83
N ASP A 235 4.68 -6.25 -19.18
CA ASP A 235 5.27 -5.93 -20.48
C ASP A 235 5.07 -4.46 -20.91
N PHE A 236 5.70 -3.56 -20.15
CA PHE A 236 5.62 -2.12 -20.42
C PHE A 236 6.03 -1.74 -21.85
N LYS A 237 6.95 -2.50 -22.49
CA LYS A 237 7.36 -2.24 -23.87
C LYS A 237 6.26 -2.56 -24.89
N ALA A 238 5.53 -3.66 -24.69
CA ALA A 238 4.36 -3.97 -25.52
C ALA A 238 3.26 -2.91 -25.32
N LYS A 239 3.00 -2.55 -24.07
CA LYS A 239 2.04 -1.48 -23.73
C LYS A 239 2.44 -0.12 -24.30
N ALA A 240 3.72 0.21 -24.34
CA ALA A 240 4.21 1.45 -24.96
C ALA A 240 3.89 1.51 -26.46
N ARG A 241 4.01 0.39 -27.18
CA ARG A 241 3.62 0.33 -28.61
C ARG A 241 2.13 0.54 -28.79
N GLU A 242 1.29 -0.17 -28.01
CA GLU A 242 -0.17 -0.02 -28.02
C GLU A 242 -0.57 1.43 -27.70
N HIS A 243 0.08 2.06 -26.72
CA HIS A 243 -0.22 3.44 -26.32
C HIS A 243 0.13 4.48 -27.40
N ASN A 244 1.12 4.23 -28.25
CA ASN A 244 1.38 5.10 -29.40
C ASN A 244 0.22 5.11 -30.39
N GLU A 245 -0.40 3.96 -30.65
CA GLU A 245 -1.57 3.84 -31.52
C GLU A 245 -2.77 4.53 -30.89
N LEU A 246 -3.06 4.23 -29.61
CA LEU A 246 -4.16 4.83 -28.87
C LEU A 246 -4.01 6.35 -28.71
N LEU A 247 -2.79 6.86 -28.52
CA LEU A 247 -2.53 8.30 -28.44
C LEU A 247 -2.83 8.99 -29.78
N ALA A 248 -2.47 8.35 -30.90
CA ALA A 248 -2.78 8.85 -32.22
C ALA A 248 -4.29 8.87 -32.51
N GLU A 249 -5.02 7.88 -32.03
CA GLU A 249 -6.49 7.85 -32.10
C GLU A 249 -7.10 8.94 -31.23
N LYS A 250 -6.61 9.08 -29.97
CA LYS A 250 -7.08 10.09 -29.02
C LYS A 250 -6.94 11.51 -29.56
N CYS A 251 -5.84 11.82 -30.28
CA CYS A 251 -5.65 13.12 -30.93
C CYS A 251 -6.70 13.44 -32.00
N LYS A 252 -7.36 12.43 -32.56
CA LYS A 252 -8.40 12.57 -33.58
C LYS A 252 -9.81 12.42 -33.05
N ALA A 253 -9.93 12.00 -31.80
CA ALA A 253 -11.22 11.75 -31.16
C ALA A 253 -11.96 13.06 -30.95
N LYS A 254 -13.27 13.03 -31.19
CA LYS A 254 -14.17 14.14 -30.85
C LYS A 254 -14.38 14.20 -29.36
N SER A 255 -14.52 15.38 -28.81
CA SER A 255 -14.98 15.58 -27.45
C SER A 255 -16.38 14.99 -27.26
N VAL A 256 -16.64 14.47 -26.05
CA VAL A 256 -17.95 13.95 -25.70
C VAL A 256 -18.92 15.12 -25.57
N GLU A 257 -20.04 15.06 -26.29
CA GLU A 257 -21.09 16.06 -26.19
C GLU A 257 -21.78 15.97 -24.81
N PRO A 258 -22.13 17.12 -24.19
CA PRO A 258 -22.92 17.10 -22.98
C PRO A 258 -24.25 16.38 -23.19
N GLY A 259 -24.58 15.42 -22.31
CA GLY A 259 -25.78 14.63 -22.45
C GLY A 259 -25.96 13.57 -21.37
N ARG A 260 -26.99 12.78 -21.53
CA ARG A 260 -27.28 11.63 -20.68
C ARG A 260 -26.98 10.35 -21.43
N TYR A 261 -26.10 9.54 -20.92
CA TYR A 261 -25.59 8.32 -21.56
C TYR A 261 -25.67 7.12 -20.60
N ASP A 262 -25.83 5.94 -21.18
CA ASP A 262 -25.53 4.70 -20.49
C ASP A 262 -24.00 4.48 -20.56
N LEU A 263 -23.39 4.11 -19.43
CA LEU A 263 -21.94 3.95 -19.33
C LEU A 263 -21.58 2.49 -19.09
N VAL A 264 -20.63 1.99 -19.87
CA VAL A 264 -19.88 0.77 -19.57
C VAL A 264 -18.49 1.21 -19.09
N ILE A 265 -18.22 0.99 -17.81
CA ILE A 265 -16.98 1.46 -17.16
C ILE A 265 -16.01 0.30 -17.10
N ASP A 266 -14.81 0.49 -17.67
CA ASP A 266 -13.71 -0.47 -17.57
C ASP A 266 -13.25 -0.62 -16.11
N PRO A 267 -12.88 -1.84 -15.65
CA PRO A 267 -12.38 -2.07 -14.29
C PRO A 267 -11.22 -1.16 -13.88
N THR A 268 -10.35 -0.77 -14.83
CA THR A 268 -9.22 0.15 -14.55
C THR A 268 -9.66 1.58 -14.24
N ASN A 269 -10.91 1.93 -14.48
CA ASN A 269 -11.52 3.19 -14.06
C ASN A 269 -12.49 2.97 -12.89
N LEU A 270 -13.22 1.83 -12.89
CA LEU A 270 -14.25 1.53 -11.90
C LEU A 270 -13.70 1.45 -10.47
N TRP A 271 -12.43 1.03 -10.30
CA TRP A 271 -11.80 0.92 -8.97
C TRP A 271 -11.86 2.25 -8.19
N LEU A 272 -11.64 3.38 -8.85
CA LEU A 272 -11.73 4.70 -8.21
C LEU A 272 -13.17 4.99 -7.76
N THR A 273 -14.14 4.67 -8.59
CA THR A 273 -15.56 4.85 -8.23
C THR A 273 -15.95 4.01 -7.01
N ILE A 274 -15.48 2.76 -6.94
CA ILE A 274 -15.71 1.86 -5.79
C ILE A 274 -14.97 2.40 -4.55
N HIS A 275 -13.73 2.84 -4.69
CA HIS A 275 -12.94 3.42 -3.61
C HIS A 275 -13.66 4.62 -2.97
N GLU A 276 -14.11 5.57 -3.78
CA GLU A 276 -14.77 6.78 -3.28
C GLU A 276 -16.19 6.51 -2.76
N SER A 277 -16.93 5.65 -3.43
CA SER A 277 -18.34 5.44 -3.11
C SER A 277 -18.57 4.42 -2.00
N ILE A 278 -17.72 3.41 -1.87
CA ILE A 278 -17.89 2.31 -0.91
C ILE A 278 -16.73 2.28 0.09
N GLY A 279 -15.49 2.31 -0.37
CA GLY A 279 -14.32 2.23 0.48
C GLY A 279 -14.36 3.29 1.59
N HIS A 280 -14.39 4.54 1.22
CA HIS A 280 -14.44 5.65 2.18
C HIS A 280 -15.74 5.70 2.99
N ALA A 281 -16.87 5.33 2.40
CA ALA A 281 -18.13 5.34 3.12
C ALA A 281 -18.22 4.30 4.24
N THR A 282 -17.47 3.19 4.12
CA THR A 282 -17.47 2.08 5.09
C THR A 282 -16.26 2.10 6.04
N GLU A 283 -15.40 3.11 5.98
CA GLU A 283 -14.35 3.32 7.00
C GLU A 283 -14.99 3.51 8.37
N LEU A 284 -14.67 2.64 9.31
CA LEU A 284 -15.35 2.60 10.60
C LEU A 284 -15.13 3.88 11.43
N ASP A 285 -13.93 4.43 11.42
CA ASP A 285 -13.60 5.69 12.08
C ASP A 285 -14.40 6.87 11.51
N ARG A 286 -14.56 6.93 10.19
CA ARG A 286 -15.42 7.91 9.52
C ARG A 286 -16.90 7.69 9.85
N ALA A 287 -17.37 6.45 9.83
CA ALA A 287 -18.74 6.09 10.19
C ALA A 287 -19.07 6.41 11.66
N LEU A 288 -18.09 6.34 12.56
CA LEU A 288 -18.18 6.73 13.96
C LEU A 288 -17.97 8.24 14.21
N GLY A 289 -17.61 9.01 13.18
CA GLY A 289 -17.41 10.45 13.26
C GLY A 289 -16.04 10.91 13.77
N PHE A 290 -15.06 10.02 13.91
CA PHE A 290 -13.71 10.38 14.38
C PHE A 290 -12.91 11.20 13.36
N GLU A 291 -13.28 11.11 12.09
CA GLU A 291 -12.67 11.84 10.97
C GLU A 291 -13.38 13.18 10.63
N ALA A 292 -14.39 13.59 11.42
CA ALA A 292 -15.30 14.67 11.06
C ALA A 292 -14.62 16.02 10.74
N ASN A 293 -13.49 16.31 11.38
CA ASN A 293 -12.74 17.55 11.18
C ASN A 293 -11.64 17.47 10.12
N TYR A 294 -11.40 16.30 9.53
CA TYR A 294 -10.37 16.05 8.52
C TYR A 294 -10.94 15.48 7.22
N ALA A 295 -11.55 14.31 7.26
CA ALA A 295 -12.04 13.57 6.09
C ALA A 295 -13.59 13.53 6.02
N GLY A 296 -14.27 14.18 6.96
CA GLY A 296 -15.72 14.22 7.02
C GLY A 296 -16.37 13.03 7.73
N THR A 297 -17.67 12.90 7.55
CA THR A 297 -18.48 11.84 8.15
C THR A 297 -19.00 10.88 7.08
N SER A 298 -19.64 9.78 7.47
CA SER A 298 -20.26 8.83 6.56
C SER A 298 -21.77 8.75 6.78
N PHE A 299 -22.49 8.44 5.69
CA PHE A 299 -23.88 8.04 5.75
C PHE A 299 -24.07 6.57 6.17
N ALA A 300 -23.02 5.73 6.02
CA ALA A 300 -23.02 4.30 6.36
C ALA A 300 -22.70 4.09 7.85
N THR A 301 -23.55 4.61 8.72
CA THR A 301 -23.37 4.52 10.17
C THR A 301 -23.75 3.14 10.73
N PRO A 302 -23.17 2.69 11.86
CA PRO A 302 -23.40 1.35 12.40
C PRO A 302 -24.86 1.00 12.69
N ASP A 303 -25.69 1.99 13.03
CA ASP A 303 -27.14 1.81 13.25
C ASP A 303 -27.91 1.37 11.99
N LYS A 304 -27.33 1.60 10.83
CA LYS A 304 -27.92 1.22 9.53
C LYS A 304 -27.45 -0.15 9.03
N LEU A 305 -26.60 -0.84 9.78
CA LEU A 305 -26.10 -2.15 9.39
C LEU A 305 -27.27 -3.13 9.18
N GLY A 306 -27.27 -3.82 8.04
CA GLY A 306 -28.33 -4.75 7.65
C GLY A 306 -29.63 -4.12 7.13
N SER A 307 -29.78 -2.79 7.16
CA SER A 307 -30.98 -2.09 6.71
C SER A 307 -30.74 -1.09 5.57
N LEU A 308 -29.52 -0.56 5.45
CA LEU A 308 -29.19 0.41 4.42
C LEU A 308 -29.18 -0.23 3.04
N ARG A 309 -30.06 0.26 2.15
CA ARG A 309 -30.04 -0.07 0.74
C ARG A 309 -29.24 0.99 -0.01
N TYR A 310 -27.99 0.69 -0.31
CA TYR A 310 -27.07 1.66 -0.89
C TYR A 310 -26.94 1.54 -2.41
N GLY A 311 -26.97 0.35 -2.95
CA GLY A 311 -26.74 0.09 -4.37
C GLY A 311 -27.73 -0.91 -4.98
N SER A 312 -27.45 -1.30 -6.21
CA SER A 312 -28.18 -2.34 -6.91
C SER A 312 -27.98 -3.71 -6.25
N GLU A 313 -29.00 -4.55 -6.28
CA GLU A 313 -28.94 -5.95 -5.80
C GLU A 313 -27.96 -6.82 -6.59
N CYS A 314 -27.55 -6.37 -7.79
CA CYS A 314 -26.58 -7.06 -8.63
C CYS A 314 -25.12 -6.79 -8.20
N VAL A 315 -24.88 -5.87 -7.26
CA VAL A 315 -23.52 -5.46 -6.85
C VAL A 315 -23.19 -6.05 -5.49
N THR A 316 -22.09 -6.80 -5.43
CA THR A 316 -21.48 -7.27 -4.19
C THR A 316 -20.04 -6.79 -4.14
N VAL A 317 -19.66 -6.13 -3.05
CA VAL A 317 -18.27 -5.68 -2.80
C VAL A 317 -17.77 -6.39 -1.55
N ILE A 318 -16.59 -7.00 -1.65
CA ILE A 318 -15.97 -7.79 -0.59
C ILE A 318 -14.65 -7.11 -0.22
N GLY A 319 -14.39 -6.94 1.07
CA GLY A 319 -13.06 -6.62 1.60
C GLY A 319 -12.31 -7.93 1.85
N ASP A 320 -11.10 -8.06 1.25
CA ASP A 320 -10.23 -9.23 1.36
C ASP A 320 -8.84 -8.82 1.93
#